data_5bf872b81036c6cb1227f5513081728f
#
_entry.id   5bf872b81036c6cb1227f5513081728f
#
_cell.length_a   1.000
_cell.length_b   1.000
_cell.length_c   1.000
_cell.angle_alpha   90.00
_cell.angle_beta   90.00
_cell.angle_gamma   90.00
#
_symmetry.space_group_name_H-M   'P 1'
#
loop_
_entity.id
_entity.type
_entity.pdbx_description
1 polymer ?
#
loop_
_entity_poly.entity_id
_entity_poly.type
_entity_poly.pdbx_seq_one_letter_code
_entity_poly.pdbx_strand_id
1 'polypeptide(L)'
;ATTMLDPQAYELMLPFLKENYGNPNSLHSFGSDTHKPLKDAMDKLYAGLGASDLDDIIITSCATESINWVFKSVYFDYILNKDRNEIIISGVEHPAVSAAANFLEKFGVKLITLPVNNDGISTPQNLKEVISDKTALVSVMWANNETGMIFNVDEMAKIAHEKGALFHTDATQAVGKIKIILKQSEIDLASFSAHKFHGPKGIGGLFIKKGINLSPLLHGGEHMAGRRSGTLNVAGIVAMGEALKIATSMLNFEDSHIRRLRDKLEDAILKMPDTSVVGKKEDRIPNTILASIKGVEGEAMLWDLNKNGIAASTGSACASEDLESNPIMNAIGAENDLAHTALRLSLSRFNTESEIDYAIEEINKATKRLRAISSTYAYNPNNYKG
;
A
#
# COMPACT_ATOMS: atom_id res chain seq x y z
N ALA A 1 -3.08 4.60 -5.18
CA ALA A 1 -3.00 6.07 -5.19
C ALA A 1 -3.36 6.67 -3.84
N THR A 2 -3.04 7.94 -3.60
CA THR A 2 -3.61 8.73 -2.50
C THR A 2 -5.09 8.97 -2.78
N THR A 3 -5.93 8.86 -1.75
CA THR A 3 -7.37 9.06 -1.89
C THR A 3 -7.82 10.44 -1.41
N MET A 4 -8.97 10.90 -1.88
CA MET A 4 -9.66 12.06 -1.32
C MET A 4 -10.06 11.75 0.13
N LEU A 5 -9.93 12.73 1.04
CA LEU A 5 -10.42 12.58 2.41
C LEU A 5 -11.94 12.41 2.41
N ASP A 6 -12.44 11.41 3.14
CA ASP A 6 -13.86 11.18 3.27
C ASP A 6 -14.55 12.38 3.94
N PRO A 7 -15.68 12.87 3.39
CA PRO A 7 -16.38 14.03 3.95
C PRO A 7 -16.80 13.84 5.42
N GLN A 8 -17.23 12.65 5.83
CA GLN A 8 -17.62 12.41 7.22
C GLN A 8 -16.40 12.39 8.15
N ALA A 9 -15.27 11.79 7.69
CA ALA A 9 -14.02 11.82 8.44
C ALA A 9 -13.48 13.26 8.57
N TYR A 10 -13.64 14.08 7.52
CA TYR A 10 -13.28 15.50 7.54
C TYR A 10 -14.08 16.29 8.58
N GLU A 11 -15.40 16.18 8.56
CA GLU A 11 -16.27 16.89 9.51
C GLU A 11 -15.96 16.50 10.98
N LEU A 12 -15.69 15.21 11.24
CA LEU A 12 -15.31 14.75 12.59
C LEU A 12 -13.92 15.25 13.03
N MET A 13 -13.04 15.57 12.10
CA MET A 13 -11.70 16.07 12.37
C MET A 13 -11.70 17.54 12.81
N LEU A 14 -12.58 18.36 12.22
CA LEU A 14 -12.56 19.82 12.35
C LEU A 14 -12.59 20.34 13.79
N PRO A 15 -13.44 19.82 14.70
CA PRO A 15 -13.49 20.31 16.08
C PRO A 15 -12.13 20.19 16.81
N PHE A 16 -11.33 19.18 16.48
CA PHE A 16 -10.04 18.93 17.14
C PHE A 16 -8.90 19.81 16.59
N LEU A 17 -9.15 20.56 15.53
CA LEU A 17 -8.20 21.54 15.01
C LEU A 17 -8.40 22.93 15.59
N LYS A 18 -9.59 23.23 16.16
CA LYS A 18 -9.96 24.57 16.57
C LYS A 18 -10.53 24.65 17.99
N GLU A 19 -11.45 23.78 18.34
CA GLU A 19 -12.23 23.85 19.57
C GLU A 19 -11.68 22.92 20.66
N ASN A 20 -11.48 21.65 20.32
CA ASN A 20 -11.02 20.58 21.22
C ASN A 20 -9.51 20.29 20.99
N TYR A 21 -8.68 21.32 20.99
CA TYR A 21 -7.25 21.26 20.64
C TYR A 21 -6.33 20.81 21.78
N GLY A 22 -6.90 20.41 22.92
CA GLY A 22 -6.14 20.08 24.13
C GLY A 22 -5.20 18.88 23.95
N ASN A 23 -4.07 18.93 24.66
CA ASN A 23 -3.16 17.78 24.74
C ASN A 23 -3.78 16.70 25.66
N PRO A 24 -3.99 15.47 25.18
CA PRO A 24 -4.58 14.37 25.98
C PRO A 24 -3.87 14.09 27.29
N ASN A 25 -2.57 14.41 27.40
CA ASN A 25 -1.79 14.17 28.61
C ASN A 25 -1.91 15.29 29.65
N SER A 26 -2.68 16.36 29.36
CA SER A 26 -2.92 17.44 30.29
C SER A 26 -4.04 17.12 31.26
N LEU A 27 -3.87 17.51 32.54
CA LEU A 27 -4.83 17.20 33.62
C LEU A 27 -6.08 18.11 33.62
N HIS A 28 -6.07 19.19 32.85
CA HIS A 28 -7.21 20.12 32.75
C HIS A 28 -8.27 19.61 31.73
N SER A 29 -9.46 20.22 31.78
CA SER A 29 -10.62 19.78 30.94
C SER A 29 -10.31 19.77 29.44
N PHE A 30 -9.56 20.73 28.90
CA PHE A 30 -9.17 20.73 27.49
C PHE A 30 -8.43 19.44 27.07
N GLY A 31 -7.63 18.85 27.97
CA GLY A 31 -6.97 17.57 27.74
C GLY A 31 -7.96 16.41 27.86
N SER A 32 -8.73 16.32 28.96
CA SER A 32 -9.66 15.22 29.20
C SER A 32 -10.79 15.13 28.18
N ASP A 33 -11.19 16.26 27.57
CA ASP A 33 -12.24 16.29 26.52
C ASP A 33 -11.83 15.53 25.24
N THR A 34 -10.54 15.28 25.05
CA THR A 34 -10.02 14.48 23.93
C THR A 34 -10.01 12.98 24.19
N HIS A 35 -10.13 12.52 25.45
CA HIS A 35 -9.96 11.11 25.80
C HIS A 35 -11.02 10.21 25.18
N LYS A 36 -12.32 10.60 25.31
CA LYS A 36 -13.40 9.79 24.73
C LYS A 36 -13.30 9.72 23.21
N PRO A 37 -13.12 10.82 22.46
CA PRO A 37 -12.92 10.77 21.01
C PRO A 37 -11.74 9.90 20.59
N LEU A 38 -10.62 9.96 21.30
CA LEU A 38 -9.46 9.11 21.05
C LEU A 38 -9.79 7.63 21.25
N LYS A 39 -10.45 7.31 22.39
CA LYS A 39 -10.88 5.93 22.66
C LYS A 39 -11.82 5.41 21.56
N ASP A 40 -12.85 6.19 21.22
CA ASP A 40 -13.82 5.82 20.18
C ASP A 40 -13.13 5.61 18.80
N ALA A 41 -12.10 6.42 18.49
CA ALA A 41 -11.32 6.26 17.27
C ALA A 41 -10.45 5.00 17.31
N MET A 42 -9.79 4.72 18.43
CA MET A 42 -9.02 3.48 18.60
C MET A 42 -9.92 2.25 18.50
N ASP A 43 -11.09 2.24 19.15
CA ASP A 43 -12.08 1.14 19.06
C ASP A 43 -12.46 0.88 17.58
N LYS A 44 -12.63 1.93 16.76
CA LYS A 44 -12.88 1.80 15.31
C LYS A 44 -11.70 1.19 14.56
N LEU A 45 -10.45 1.54 14.94
CA LEU A 45 -9.25 0.97 14.34
C LEU A 45 -9.11 -0.52 14.68
N TYR A 46 -9.31 -0.90 15.95
CA TYR A 46 -9.30 -2.30 16.36
C TYR A 46 -10.37 -3.12 15.63
N ALA A 47 -11.59 -2.60 15.56
CA ALA A 47 -12.68 -3.26 14.84
C ALA A 47 -12.39 -3.36 13.33
N GLY A 48 -11.91 -2.29 12.71
CA GLY A 48 -11.65 -2.23 11.26
C GLY A 48 -10.49 -3.13 10.80
N LEU A 49 -9.50 -3.35 11.66
CA LEU A 49 -8.39 -4.27 11.43
C LEU A 49 -8.70 -5.69 11.91
N GLY A 50 -9.81 -5.89 12.62
CA GLY A 50 -10.13 -7.17 13.25
C GLY A 50 -9.06 -7.62 14.25
N ALA A 51 -8.44 -6.68 14.95
CA ALA A 51 -7.42 -6.93 15.96
C ALA A 51 -8.06 -7.38 17.30
N SER A 52 -7.27 -8.01 18.15
CA SER A 52 -7.65 -8.36 19.52
C SER A 52 -7.33 -7.19 20.46
N ASP A 53 -8.05 -7.04 21.55
CA ASP A 53 -7.76 -6.08 22.63
C ASP A 53 -6.40 -6.34 23.32
N LEU A 54 -5.79 -7.49 23.04
CA LEU A 54 -4.49 -7.86 23.57
C LEU A 54 -3.33 -7.44 22.66
N ASP A 55 -3.64 -7.06 21.42
CA ASP A 55 -2.67 -6.57 20.44
C ASP A 55 -2.47 -5.06 20.61
N ASP A 56 -1.41 -4.52 20.04
CA ASP A 56 -1.16 -3.08 20.02
C ASP A 56 -1.44 -2.50 18.63
N ILE A 57 -2.13 -1.37 18.57
CA ILE A 57 -2.22 -0.50 17.39
C ILE A 57 -1.57 0.82 17.77
N ILE A 58 -0.37 1.07 17.27
CA ILE A 58 0.40 2.27 17.58
C ILE A 58 0.28 3.27 16.44
N ILE A 59 -0.10 4.50 16.78
CA ILE A 59 -0.26 5.58 15.80
C ILE A 59 1.11 6.11 15.38
N THR A 60 1.30 6.23 14.08
CA THR A 60 2.50 6.77 13.42
C THR A 60 2.11 7.91 12.46
N SER A 61 3.08 8.57 11.86
CA SER A 61 2.81 9.61 10.85
C SER A 61 2.41 9.03 9.48
N CYS A 62 2.83 7.80 9.18
CA CYS A 62 2.52 7.08 7.93
C CYS A 62 3.08 5.66 7.98
N ALA A 63 2.75 4.83 7.00
CA ALA A 63 3.33 3.49 6.87
C ALA A 63 4.86 3.50 6.74
N THR A 64 5.45 4.52 6.12
CA THR A 64 6.92 4.65 6.03
C THR A 64 7.57 4.75 7.42
N GLU A 65 6.98 5.50 8.36
CA GLU A 65 7.46 5.52 9.76
C GLU A 65 7.31 4.14 10.40
N SER A 66 6.16 3.49 10.24
CA SER A 66 5.89 2.16 10.78
C SER A 66 6.88 1.12 10.25
N ILE A 67 7.13 1.09 8.94
CA ILE A 67 8.09 0.20 8.28
C ILE A 67 9.51 0.44 8.80
N ASN A 68 9.96 1.70 8.84
CA ASN A 68 11.27 2.05 9.39
C ASN A 68 11.41 1.63 10.85
N TRP A 69 10.33 1.75 11.63
CA TRP A 69 10.31 1.29 13.01
C TRP A 69 10.50 -0.22 13.07
N VAL A 70 9.72 -1.00 12.34
CA VAL A 70 9.86 -2.47 12.30
C VAL A 70 11.29 -2.87 11.94
N PHE A 71 11.82 -2.39 10.82
CA PHE A 71 13.14 -2.80 10.33
C PHE A 71 14.27 -2.44 11.31
N LYS A 72 14.25 -1.23 11.84
CA LYS A 72 15.28 -0.78 12.79
C LYS A 72 15.18 -1.48 14.13
N SER A 73 13.96 -1.67 14.65
CA SER A 73 13.80 -2.40 15.92
C SER A 73 14.15 -3.87 15.77
N VAL A 74 13.79 -4.52 14.66
CA VAL A 74 14.24 -5.89 14.40
C VAL A 74 15.77 -5.96 14.35
N TYR A 75 16.44 -4.98 13.74
CA TYR A 75 17.89 -4.93 13.77
C TYR A 75 18.43 -4.85 15.22
N PHE A 76 17.94 -3.91 16.03
CA PHE A 76 18.46 -3.71 17.39
C PHE A 76 18.05 -4.83 18.34
N ASP A 77 16.83 -5.35 18.24
CA ASP A 77 16.27 -6.28 19.23
C ASP A 77 16.50 -7.75 18.86
N TYR A 78 16.62 -8.10 17.57
CA TYR A 78 16.62 -9.48 17.07
C TYR A 78 17.87 -9.85 16.26
N ILE A 79 18.66 -8.87 15.76
CA ILE A 79 19.85 -9.11 14.93
C ILE A 79 21.13 -8.73 15.65
N LEU A 80 21.22 -7.51 16.16
CA LEU A 80 22.43 -6.99 16.78
C LEU A 80 22.89 -7.88 17.94
N ASN A 81 24.09 -8.42 17.83
CA ASN A 81 24.68 -9.36 18.80
C ASN A 81 23.84 -10.65 19.00
N LYS A 82 23.11 -11.10 17.99
CA LYS A 82 22.37 -12.36 17.95
C LYS A 82 22.90 -13.25 16.81
N ASP A 83 22.40 -14.49 16.77
CA ASP A 83 22.81 -15.46 15.75
C ASP A 83 22.07 -15.29 14.41
N ARG A 84 21.03 -14.44 14.38
CA ARG A 84 20.21 -14.14 13.21
C ARG A 84 20.69 -12.86 12.55
N ASN A 85 20.86 -12.87 11.23
CA ASN A 85 21.28 -11.69 10.47
C ASN A 85 20.65 -11.57 9.07
N GLU A 86 19.61 -12.36 8.78
CA GLU A 86 18.96 -12.33 7.48
C GLU A 86 17.60 -11.63 7.57
N ILE A 87 17.31 -10.79 6.56
CA ILE A 87 15.98 -10.22 6.32
C ILE A 87 15.56 -10.61 4.92
N ILE A 88 14.30 -11.06 4.76
CA ILE A 88 13.72 -11.45 3.49
C ILE A 88 12.63 -10.46 3.13
N ILE A 89 12.64 -9.94 1.88
CA ILE A 89 11.58 -9.08 1.33
C ILE A 89 11.12 -9.60 -0.03
N SER A 90 9.96 -9.18 -0.52
CA SER A 90 9.57 -9.47 -1.91
C SER A 90 10.27 -8.53 -2.89
N GLY A 91 10.40 -8.96 -4.16
CA GLY A 91 11.05 -8.16 -5.23
C GLY A 91 10.20 -6.98 -5.72
N VAL A 92 9.00 -6.82 -5.22
CA VAL A 92 8.03 -5.78 -5.66
C VAL A 92 7.50 -4.92 -4.51
N GLU A 93 8.28 -4.81 -3.45
CA GLU A 93 7.95 -3.99 -2.28
C GLU A 93 7.88 -2.49 -2.62
N HIS A 94 7.11 -1.76 -1.82
CA HIS A 94 7.17 -0.30 -1.83
C HIS A 94 8.57 0.20 -1.43
N PRO A 95 9.09 1.32 -2.01
CA PRO A 95 10.40 1.86 -1.67
C PRO A 95 10.67 2.05 -0.17
N ALA A 96 9.64 2.27 0.65
CA ALA A 96 9.78 2.35 2.10
C ALA A 96 10.33 1.06 2.74
N VAL A 97 9.98 -0.11 2.16
CA VAL A 97 10.47 -1.42 2.61
C VAL A 97 11.87 -1.67 2.06
N SER A 98 12.05 -1.59 0.74
CA SER A 98 13.34 -1.88 0.09
C SER A 98 14.44 -0.93 0.56
N ALA A 99 14.16 0.37 0.70
CA ALA A 99 15.15 1.33 1.19
C ALA A 99 15.51 1.09 2.67
N ALA A 100 14.52 0.75 3.52
CA ALA A 100 14.79 0.42 4.92
C ALA A 100 15.63 -0.86 5.06
N ALA A 101 15.37 -1.88 4.22
CA ALA A 101 16.12 -3.12 4.18
C ALA A 101 17.57 -2.90 3.69
N ASN A 102 17.74 -2.23 2.54
CA ASN A 102 19.04 -1.89 1.96
C ASN A 102 19.90 -1.04 2.91
N PHE A 103 19.26 -0.15 3.69
CA PHE A 103 19.99 0.62 4.71
C PHE A 103 20.65 -0.28 5.75
N LEU A 104 20.01 -1.39 6.14
CA LEU A 104 20.52 -2.30 7.15
C LEU A 104 21.67 -3.19 6.65
N GLU A 105 21.83 -3.38 5.33
CA GLU A 105 23.01 -4.08 4.78
C GLU A 105 24.33 -3.41 5.18
N LYS A 106 24.33 -2.07 5.36
CA LYS A 106 25.49 -1.32 5.85
C LYS A 106 25.93 -1.74 7.28
N PHE A 107 25.04 -2.41 8.00
CA PHE A 107 25.28 -2.90 9.36
C PHE A 107 25.45 -4.43 9.42
N GLY A 108 25.68 -5.08 8.29
CA GLY A 108 25.95 -6.51 8.20
C GLY A 108 24.71 -7.41 8.11
N VAL A 109 23.54 -6.83 7.89
CA VAL A 109 22.34 -7.61 7.58
C VAL A 109 22.46 -8.17 6.15
N LYS A 110 22.18 -9.47 6.01
CA LYS A 110 22.05 -10.11 4.70
C LYS A 110 20.62 -9.97 4.20
N LEU A 111 20.43 -9.17 3.15
CA LEU A 111 19.16 -9.03 2.49
C LEU A 111 18.96 -10.13 1.46
N ILE A 112 17.79 -10.79 1.51
CA ILE A 112 17.34 -11.78 0.53
C ILE A 112 16.06 -11.26 -0.12
N THR A 113 16.07 -11.15 -1.44
CA THR A 113 14.91 -10.70 -2.22
C THR A 113 14.24 -11.91 -2.87
N LEU A 114 12.96 -12.12 -2.57
CA LEU A 114 12.16 -13.17 -3.20
C LEU A 114 11.87 -12.81 -4.66
N PRO A 115 12.04 -13.74 -5.58
CA PRO A 115 11.60 -13.55 -6.96
C PRO A 115 10.07 -13.44 -7.02
N VAL A 116 9.58 -12.87 -8.11
CA VAL A 116 8.16 -12.85 -8.44
C VAL A 116 7.89 -13.65 -9.72
N ASN A 117 6.68 -14.17 -9.83
CA ASN A 117 6.20 -14.78 -11.04
C ASN A 117 5.71 -13.71 -12.06
N ASN A 118 5.20 -14.14 -13.21
CA ASN A 118 4.68 -13.26 -14.27
C ASN A 118 3.47 -12.42 -13.84
N ASP A 119 2.78 -12.80 -12.76
CA ASP A 119 1.69 -12.02 -12.15
C ASP A 119 2.21 -10.98 -11.14
N GLY A 120 3.52 -10.93 -10.91
CA GLY A 120 4.16 -10.02 -9.94
C GLY A 120 4.02 -10.48 -8.48
N ILE A 121 3.86 -11.78 -8.23
CA ILE A 121 3.68 -12.37 -6.89
C ILE A 121 4.88 -13.21 -6.50
N SER A 122 5.42 -12.97 -5.31
CA SER A 122 6.28 -13.93 -4.60
C SER A 122 5.40 -14.95 -3.89
N THR A 123 5.69 -16.23 -4.10
CA THR A 123 4.88 -17.33 -3.58
C THR A 123 5.39 -17.87 -2.24
N PRO A 124 4.55 -18.55 -1.43
CA PRO A 124 5.01 -19.28 -0.26
C PRO A 124 6.14 -20.28 -0.57
N GLN A 125 6.14 -20.89 -1.76
CA GLN A 125 7.19 -21.79 -2.20
C GLN A 125 8.53 -21.07 -2.36
N ASN A 126 8.55 -19.86 -2.96
CA ASN A 126 9.79 -19.05 -3.04
C ASN A 126 10.36 -18.77 -1.64
N LEU A 127 9.51 -18.52 -0.64
CA LEU A 127 9.97 -18.30 0.73
C LEU A 127 10.55 -19.56 1.33
N LYS A 128 9.91 -20.73 1.17
CA LYS A 128 10.42 -22.03 1.68
C LYS A 128 11.81 -22.37 1.17
N GLU A 129 12.15 -21.98 -0.05
CA GLU A 129 13.43 -22.29 -0.69
C GLU A 129 14.61 -21.48 -0.11
N VAL A 130 14.34 -20.31 0.47
CA VAL A 130 15.41 -19.39 0.90
C VAL A 130 15.45 -19.10 2.39
N ILE A 131 14.35 -19.32 3.11
CA ILE A 131 14.28 -19.05 4.54
C ILE A 131 15.15 -20.00 5.35
N SER A 132 15.88 -19.48 6.32
CA SER A 132 16.78 -20.24 7.18
C SER A 132 16.59 -19.92 8.66
N ASP A 133 17.25 -20.65 9.53
CA ASP A 133 17.25 -20.37 10.97
C ASP A 133 17.99 -19.05 11.31
N LYS A 134 18.67 -18.44 10.34
CA LYS A 134 19.30 -17.11 10.45
C LYS A 134 18.36 -15.97 10.09
N THR A 135 17.20 -16.27 9.56
CA THR A 135 16.20 -15.25 9.20
C THR A 135 15.60 -14.66 10.48
N ALA A 136 15.68 -13.34 10.63
CA ALA A 136 15.06 -12.59 11.73
C ALA A 136 13.70 -12.02 11.35
N LEU A 137 13.55 -11.58 10.09
CA LEU A 137 12.34 -10.94 9.57
C LEU A 137 12.06 -11.40 8.15
N VAL A 138 10.79 -11.71 7.90
CA VAL A 138 10.21 -11.79 6.56
C VAL A 138 9.23 -10.62 6.41
N SER A 139 9.39 -9.80 5.37
CA SER A 139 8.49 -8.67 5.10
C SER A 139 7.98 -8.76 3.68
N VAL A 140 6.68 -9.02 3.53
CA VAL A 140 6.00 -9.12 2.23
C VAL A 140 4.73 -8.30 2.28
N MET A 141 4.55 -7.42 1.29
CA MET A 141 3.34 -6.60 1.20
C MET A 141 2.08 -7.46 1.06
N TRP A 142 0.97 -7.01 1.64
CA TRP A 142 -0.29 -7.74 1.55
C TRP A 142 -0.95 -7.59 0.18
N ALA A 143 -0.89 -6.38 -0.38
CA ALA A 143 -1.35 -6.11 -1.73
C ALA A 143 -0.44 -5.09 -2.41
N ASN A 144 -0.12 -5.33 -3.68
CA ASN A 144 0.79 -4.48 -4.41
C ASN A 144 0.12 -3.14 -4.80
N ASN A 145 0.85 -2.05 -4.66
CA ASN A 145 0.37 -0.69 -4.91
C ASN A 145 0.23 -0.33 -6.40
N GLU A 146 0.74 -1.16 -7.30
CA GLU A 146 0.71 -0.92 -8.74
C GLU A 146 -0.14 -1.95 -9.48
N THR A 147 0.13 -3.24 -9.26
CA THR A 147 -0.63 -4.33 -9.89
C THR A 147 -1.97 -4.57 -9.19
N GLY A 148 -2.06 -4.25 -7.90
CA GLY A 148 -3.20 -4.62 -7.06
C GLY A 148 -3.21 -6.08 -6.61
N MET A 149 -2.22 -6.90 -7.01
CA MET A 149 -2.17 -8.32 -6.67
C MET A 149 -2.09 -8.53 -5.16
N ILE A 150 -2.85 -9.52 -4.66
CA ILE A 150 -2.93 -9.89 -3.25
C ILE A 150 -2.00 -11.08 -3.00
N PHE A 151 -1.17 -10.98 -1.96
CA PHE A 151 -0.21 -12.01 -1.56
C PHE A 151 -0.79 -12.93 -0.49
N ASN A 152 -0.36 -14.18 -0.47
CA ASN A 152 -0.76 -15.16 0.56
C ASN A 152 0.09 -14.97 1.84
N VAL A 153 -0.10 -13.83 2.50
CA VAL A 153 0.71 -13.41 3.66
C VAL A 153 0.52 -14.32 4.88
N ASP A 154 -0.65 -14.90 5.08
CA ASP A 154 -0.89 -15.81 6.22
C ASP A 154 -0.10 -17.12 6.09
N GLU A 155 -0.01 -17.70 4.90
CA GLU A 155 0.81 -18.90 4.66
C GLU A 155 2.30 -18.56 4.78
N MET A 156 2.72 -17.42 4.27
CA MET A 156 4.11 -16.95 4.40
C MET A 156 4.47 -16.68 5.87
N ALA A 157 3.56 -16.14 6.66
CA ALA A 157 3.78 -15.93 8.09
C ALA A 157 3.97 -17.25 8.85
N LYS A 158 3.18 -18.30 8.54
CA LYS A 158 3.38 -19.64 9.10
C LYS A 158 4.76 -20.20 8.78
N ILE A 159 5.20 -20.06 7.53
CA ILE A 159 6.55 -20.51 7.11
C ILE A 159 7.63 -19.73 7.85
N ALA A 160 7.46 -18.43 8.06
CA ALA A 160 8.38 -17.61 8.83
C ALA A 160 8.47 -18.11 10.29
N HIS A 161 7.34 -18.40 10.92
CA HIS A 161 7.28 -18.91 12.29
C HIS A 161 7.90 -20.30 12.45
N GLU A 162 7.77 -21.19 11.45
CA GLU A 162 8.46 -22.49 11.46
C GLU A 162 9.98 -22.36 11.60
N LYS A 163 10.55 -21.22 11.18
CA LYS A 163 11.95 -20.86 11.30
C LYS A 163 12.23 -19.88 12.46
N GLY A 164 11.20 -19.53 13.24
CA GLY A 164 11.29 -18.59 14.35
C GLY A 164 11.59 -17.14 13.91
N ALA A 165 11.30 -16.79 12.66
CA ALA A 165 11.39 -15.44 12.14
C ALA A 165 10.09 -14.68 12.39
N LEU A 166 10.18 -13.35 12.60
CA LEU A 166 9.02 -12.48 12.61
C LEU A 166 8.46 -12.26 11.19
N PHE A 167 7.15 -12.04 11.09
CA PHE A 167 6.50 -11.70 9.84
C PHE A 167 5.87 -10.30 9.88
N HIS A 168 6.32 -9.43 8.98
CA HIS A 168 5.76 -8.11 8.74
C HIS A 168 5.06 -8.06 7.38
N THR A 169 3.96 -7.32 7.30
CA THR A 169 3.33 -6.98 6.03
C THR A 169 3.13 -5.47 5.89
N ASP A 170 3.46 -4.91 4.72
CA ASP A 170 2.93 -3.62 4.32
C ASP A 170 1.48 -3.81 3.87
N ALA A 171 0.55 -3.52 4.79
CA ALA A 171 -0.89 -3.63 4.58
C ALA A 171 -1.52 -2.36 3.99
N THR A 172 -0.72 -1.39 3.57
CA THR A 172 -1.17 -0.06 3.12
C THR A 172 -2.20 -0.13 1.99
N GLN A 173 -2.11 -1.11 1.11
CA GLN A 173 -3.07 -1.29 0.02
C GLN A 173 -4.19 -2.30 0.34
N ALA A 174 -4.08 -3.03 1.44
CA ALA A 174 -5.08 -4.01 1.87
C ALA A 174 -6.12 -3.40 2.83
N VAL A 175 -5.66 -2.58 3.79
CA VAL A 175 -6.52 -1.96 4.80
C VAL A 175 -7.59 -1.10 4.15
N GLY A 176 -8.86 -1.38 4.51
CA GLY A 176 -10.03 -0.69 3.99
C GLY A 176 -10.44 -1.04 2.55
N LYS A 177 -9.79 -2.04 1.90
CA LYS A 177 -10.11 -2.50 0.54
C LYS A 177 -10.43 -3.99 0.46
N ILE A 178 -9.88 -4.78 1.35
CA ILE A 178 -10.20 -6.20 1.51
C ILE A 178 -10.53 -6.48 2.98
N LYS A 179 -11.21 -7.60 3.22
CA LYS A 179 -11.52 -8.03 4.58
C LYS A 179 -10.24 -8.46 5.30
N ILE A 180 -9.98 -7.86 6.45
CA ILE A 180 -8.83 -8.14 7.32
C ILE A 180 -9.35 -8.58 8.69
N ILE A 181 -8.74 -9.64 9.27
CA ILE A 181 -9.05 -10.13 10.62
C ILE A 181 -7.73 -10.53 11.29
N LEU A 182 -6.96 -9.54 11.77
CA LEU A 182 -5.61 -9.77 12.29
C LEU A 182 -5.54 -10.73 13.48
N LYS A 183 -6.56 -10.74 14.35
CA LYS A 183 -6.63 -11.71 15.47
C LYS A 183 -6.72 -13.17 15.05
N GLN A 184 -7.06 -13.46 13.79
CA GLN A 184 -7.15 -14.81 13.22
C GLN A 184 -5.98 -15.10 12.27
N SER A 185 -5.13 -14.12 12.01
CA SER A 185 -3.98 -14.25 11.12
C SER A 185 -2.72 -14.66 11.88
N GLU A 186 -1.72 -15.10 11.14
CA GLU A 186 -0.37 -15.38 11.68
C GLU A 186 0.57 -14.17 11.58
N ILE A 187 0.07 -13.03 11.10
CA ILE A 187 0.86 -11.81 10.92
C ILE A 187 1.26 -11.23 12.28
N ASP A 188 2.55 -10.95 12.47
CA ASP A 188 3.07 -10.34 13.69
C ASP A 188 2.98 -8.81 13.66
N LEU A 189 3.26 -8.22 12.50
CA LEU A 189 3.39 -6.77 12.31
C LEU A 189 2.71 -6.35 11.01
N ALA A 190 1.90 -5.29 11.04
CA ALA A 190 1.27 -4.75 9.85
C ALA A 190 1.31 -3.22 9.83
N SER A 191 1.88 -2.64 8.77
CA SER A 191 1.98 -1.19 8.58
C SER A 191 0.88 -0.68 7.66
N PHE A 192 0.32 0.51 7.96
CA PHE A 192 -0.72 1.12 7.12
C PHE A 192 -0.72 2.65 7.19
N SER A 193 -1.30 3.30 6.17
CA SER A 193 -1.46 4.76 6.08
C SER A 193 -2.91 5.13 5.81
N ALA A 194 -3.43 6.10 6.55
CA ALA A 194 -4.83 6.52 6.48
C ALA A 194 -5.24 7.05 5.10
N HIS A 195 -4.34 7.76 4.40
CA HIS A 195 -4.63 8.34 3.09
C HIS A 195 -4.82 7.33 1.95
N LYS A 196 -4.77 6.04 2.23
CA LYS A 196 -5.04 4.97 1.26
C LYS A 196 -6.45 4.37 1.39
N PHE A 197 -7.16 4.74 2.46
CA PHE A 197 -8.57 4.37 2.71
C PHE A 197 -9.42 5.58 3.09
N HIS A 198 -9.18 6.72 2.44
CA HIS A 198 -9.92 7.97 2.60
C HIS A 198 -9.77 8.66 3.96
N GLY A 199 -8.72 8.35 4.71
CA GLY A 199 -8.27 9.12 5.86
C GLY A 199 -7.32 10.27 5.49
N PRO A 200 -6.91 11.10 6.45
CA PRO A 200 -6.00 12.21 6.21
C PRO A 200 -4.56 11.73 5.93
N LYS A 201 -3.79 12.56 5.22
CA LYS A 201 -2.33 12.42 5.13
C LYS A 201 -1.69 12.74 6.47
N GLY A 202 -0.45 12.29 6.68
CA GLY A 202 0.31 12.59 7.89
C GLY A 202 -0.10 11.75 9.11
N ILE A 203 -0.86 10.66 8.90
CA ILE A 203 -1.20 9.68 9.92
C ILE A 203 -1.29 8.28 9.34
N GLY A 204 -0.87 7.31 10.14
CA GLY A 204 -0.91 5.88 9.87
C GLY A 204 -0.80 5.09 11.16
N GLY A 205 -0.50 3.81 11.07
CA GLY A 205 -0.33 2.97 12.23
C GLY A 205 0.51 1.73 11.98
N LEU A 206 0.95 1.16 13.08
CA LEU A 206 1.59 -0.14 13.16
C LEU A 206 0.77 -1.05 14.08
N PHE A 207 0.27 -2.14 13.53
CA PHE A 207 -0.24 -3.25 14.31
C PHE A 207 0.92 -4.10 14.81
N ILE A 208 0.90 -4.45 16.09
CA ILE A 208 1.88 -5.32 16.75
C ILE A 208 1.10 -6.41 17.49
N LYS A 209 1.31 -7.67 17.08
CA LYS A 209 0.67 -8.82 17.72
C LYS A 209 1.14 -8.98 19.14
N LYS A 210 0.25 -9.41 20.03
CA LYS A 210 0.55 -9.69 21.42
C LYS A 210 1.83 -10.51 21.59
N GLY A 211 2.70 -10.07 22.46
CA GLY A 211 3.96 -10.75 22.80
C GLY A 211 5.16 -10.34 21.95
N ILE A 212 4.95 -9.56 20.90
CA ILE A 212 6.04 -8.98 20.11
C ILE A 212 6.51 -7.68 20.78
N ASN A 213 7.79 -7.60 21.06
CA ASN A 213 8.42 -6.41 21.62
C ASN A 213 9.32 -5.76 20.57
N LEU A 214 9.10 -4.48 20.33
CA LEU A 214 9.94 -3.63 19.49
C LEU A 214 10.40 -2.42 20.29
N SER A 215 11.70 -2.15 20.29
CA SER A 215 12.24 -0.90 20.81
C SER A 215 11.65 0.30 20.08
N PRO A 216 11.29 1.40 20.77
CA PRO A 216 10.73 2.58 20.11
C PRO A 216 11.67 3.16 19.07
N LEU A 217 11.14 3.55 17.90
CA LEU A 217 11.91 4.30 16.91
C LEU A 217 12.12 5.75 17.35
N LEU A 218 11.06 6.37 17.90
CA LEU A 218 11.07 7.75 18.37
C LEU A 218 11.08 7.76 19.88
N HIS A 219 12.17 8.27 20.47
CA HIS A 219 12.36 8.39 21.90
C HIS A 219 11.91 9.76 22.39
N GLY A 220 11.35 9.82 23.62
CA GLY A 220 10.87 11.06 24.26
C GLY A 220 9.90 10.77 25.40
N GLY A 221 8.78 11.49 25.47
CA GLY A 221 7.74 11.26 26.49
C GLY A 221 6.98 9.94 26.30
N GLU A 222 6.27 9.51 27.34
CA GLU A 222 5.60 8.19 27.44
C GLU A 222 4.26 8.09 26.66
N HIS A 223 4.15 8.78 25.52
CA HIS A 223 2.97 8.65 24.67
C HIS A 223 2.83 7.22 24.13
N MET A 224 1.59 6.78 23.89
CA MET A 224 1.31 5.40 23.42
C MET A 224 2.00 4.34 24.30
N ALA A 225 1.93 4.50 25.61
CA ALA A 225 2.59 3.65 26.60
C ALA A 225 4.11 3.51 26.40
N GLY A 226 4.78 4.60 26.04
CA GLY A 226 6.23 4.63 25.79
C GLY A 226 6.66 4.05 24.44
N ARG A 227 5.72 3.55 23.65
CA ARG A 227 6.03 2.90 22.36
C ARG A 227 6.36 3.90 21.24
N ARG A 228 5.71 5.07 21.26
CA ARG A 228 5.95 6.09 20.23
C ARG A 228 5.75 7.49 20.84
N SER A 229 6.85 8.19 21.04
CA SER A 229 6.86 9.51 21.67
C SER A 229 6.35 10.61 20.74
N GLY A 230 5.86 11.69 21.33
CA GLY A 230 5.34 12.88 20.65
C GLY A 230 3.85 13.06 20.87
N THR A 231 3.41 14.31 21.03
CA THR A 231 2.01 14.68 21.25
C THR A 231 1.12 14.06 20.18
N LEU A 232 0.01 13.45 20.60
CA LEU A 232 -0.90 12.75 19.70
C LEU A 232 -1.61 13.73 18.76
N ASN A 233 -1.65 13.39 17.48
CA ASN A 233 -2.46 14.07 16.47
C ASN A 233 -3.93 13.67 16.63
N VAL A 234 -4.63 14.25 17.64
CA VAL A 234 -6.00 13.88 17.98
C VAL A 234 -6.93 13.97 16.76
N ALA A 235 -6.86 15.09 16.03
CA ALA A 235 -7.67 15.33 14.84
C ALA A 235 -7.46 14.22 13.78
N GLY A 236 -6.20 13.89 13.51
CA GLY A 236 -5.84 12.84 12.56
C GLY A 236 -6.30 11.46 13.00
N ILE A 237 -6.17 11.13 14.31
CA ILE A 237 -6.58 9.82 14.86
C ILE A 237 -8.10 9.64 14.72
N VAL A 238 -8.87 10.67 15.10
CA VAL A 238 -10.34 10.65 14.99
C VAL A 238 -10.79 10.46 13.53
N ALA A 239 -10.19 11.20 12.61
CA ALA A 239 -10.49 11.08 11.19
C ALA A 239 -10.07 9.73 10.61
N MET A 240 -8.91 9.19 11.00
CA MET A 240 -8.43 7.88 10.56
C MET A 240 -9.36 6.76 11.03
N GLY A 241 -9.79 6.79 12.30
CA GLY A 241 -10.72 5.81 12.85
C GLY A 241 -12.07 5.80 12.12
N GLU A 242 -12.64 6.98 11.83
CA GLU A 242 -13.90 7.07 11.08
C GLU A 242 -13.72 6.64 9.62
N ALA A 243 -12.64 7.07 8.96
CA ALA A 243 -12.35 6.66 7.58
C ALA A 243 -12.22 5.13 7.46
N LEU A 244 -11.56 4.47 8.42
CA LEU A 244 -11.45 3.00 8.42
C LEU A 244 -12.80 2.33 8.67
N LYS A 245 -13.59 2.82 9.62
CA LYS A 245 -14.95 2.33 9.87
C LYS A 245 -15.82 2.42 8.60
N ILE A 246 -15.79 3.56 7.90
CA ILE A 246 -16.53 3.73 6.64
C ILE A 246 -16.00 2.77 5.58
N ALA A 247 -14.67 2.72 5.36
CA ALA A 247 -14.07 1.85 4.36
C ALA A 247 -14.43 0.38 4.59
N THR A 248 -14.38 -0.11 5.84
CA THR A 248 -14.74 -1.49 6.15
C THR A 248 -16.23 -1.78 5.98
N SER A 249 -17.10 -0.81 6.24
CA SER A 249 -18.54 -0.94 5.96
C SER A 249 -18.86 -0.97 4.47
N MET A 250 -17.97 -0.45 3.62
CA MET A 250 -18.13 -0.34 2.17
C MET A 250 -17.45 -1.49 1.40
N LEU A 251 -16.85 -2.49 2.07
CA LEU A 251 -16.10 -3.56 1.39
C LEU A 251 -16.92 -4.30 0.33
N ASN A 252 -18.20 -4.61 0.60
CA ASN A 252 -19.06 -5.27 -0.40
C ASN A 252 -19.33 -4.36 -1.61
N PHE A 253 -19.46 -3.06 -1.41
CA PHE A 253 -19.61 -2.09 -2.49
C PHE A 253 -18.31 -1.98 -3.30
N GLU A 254 -17.16 -1.89 -2.66
CA GLU A 254 -15.86 -1.88 -3.31
C GLU A 254 -15.66 -3.16 -4.15
N ASP A 255 -15.96 -4.31 -3.57
CA ASP A 255 -15.77 -5.61 -4.24
C ASP A 255 -16.78 -5.88 -5.37
N SER A 256 -17.93 -5.26 -5.38
CA SER A 256 -18.93 -5.39 -6.45
C SER A 256 -18.85 -4.24 -7.46
N HIS A 257 -19.15 -3.03 -7.03
CA HIS A 257 -19.30 -1.87 -7.92
C HIS A 257 -17.95 -1.38 -8.47
N ILE A 258 -16.96 -1.18 -7.60
CA ILE A 258 -15.65 -0.67 -8.05
C ILE A 258 -14.92 -1.72 -8.86
N ARG A 259 -14.99 -3.00 -8.46
CA ARG A 259 -14.44 -4.10 -9.27
C ARG A 259 -15.06 -4.13 -10.66
N ARG A 260 -16.39 -3.98 -10.79
CA ARG A 260 -17.08 -3.92 -12.08
C ARG A 260 -16.58 -2.74 -12.94
N LEU A 261 -16.41 -1.56 -12.35
CA LEU A 261 -15.88 -0.38 -13.06
C LEU A 261 -14.42 -0.60 -13.49
N ARG A 262 -13.60 -1.16 -12.62
CA ARG A 262 -12.22 -1.54 -12.94
C ARG A 262 -12.18 -2.53 -14.10
N ASP A 263 -12.99 -3.59 -14.05
CA ASP A 263 -13.01 -4.62 -15.08
C ASP A 263 -13.50 -4.07 -16.42
N LYS A 264 -14.50 -3.17 -16.43
CA LYS A 264 -14.94 -2.44 -17.62
C LYS A 264 -13.80 -1.65 -18.26
N LEU A 265 -13.01 -0.94 -17.46
CA LEU A 265 -11.86 -0.16 -17.93
C LEU A 265 -10.77 -1.08 -18.47
N GLU A 266 -10.44 -2.16 -17.75
CA GLU A 266 -9.45 -3.16 -18.15
C GLU A 266 -9.83 -3.86 -19.46
N ASP A 267 -11.08 -4.30 -19.58
CA ASP A 267 -11.57 -4.96 -20.80
C ASP A 267 -11.51 -4.02 -22.02
N ALA A 268 -11.74 -2.73 -21.81
CA ALA A 268 -11.61 -1.74 -22.87
C ALA A 268 -10.14 -1.54 -23.30
N ILE A 269 -9.20 -1.52 -22.34
CA ILE A 269 -7.76 -1.46 -22.63
C ILE A 269 -7.32 -2.71 -23.39
N LEU A 270 -7.72 -3.89 -22.95
CA LEU A 270 -7.34 -5.16 -23.58
C LEU A 270 -7.94 -5.38 -24.98
N LYS A 271 -8.96 -4.61 -25.37
CA LYS A 271 -9.46 -4.60 -26.76
C LYS A 271 -8.57 -3.83 -27.72
N MET A 272 -7.70 -2.95 -27.23
CA MET A 272 -6.71 -2.30 -28.06
C MET A 272 -5.61 -3.29 -28.43
N PRO A 273 -5.07 -3.27 -29.67
CA PRO A 273 -3.98 -4.15 -30.06
C PRO A 273 -2.73 -3.88 -29.23
N ASP A 274 -1.93 -4.92 -29.02
CA ASP A 274 -0.62 -4.84 -28.33
C ASP A 274 -0.69 -4.19 -26.94
N THR A 275 -1.68 -4.59 -26.15
CA THR A 275 -1.84 -4.19 -24.75
C THR A 275 -1.82 -5.41 -23.85
N SER A 276 -1.37 -5.22 -22.64
CA SER A 276 -1.40 -6.25 -21.58
C SER A 276 -1.71 -5.65 -20.24
N VAL A 277 -2.16 -6.47 -19.29
CA VAL A 277 -2.39 -6.10 -17.90
C VAL A 277 -1.68 -7.12 -17.01
N VAL A 278 -1.00 -6.65 -15.97
CA VAL A 278 -0.28 -7.51 -15.04
C VAL A 278 -1.25 -8.12 -14.03
N GLY A 279 -1.14 -9.44 -13.85
CA GLY A 279 -1.86 -10.20 -12.85
C GLY A 279 -3.29 -10.57 -13.23
N LYS A 280 -3.83 -11.58 -12.56
CA LYS A 280 -5.20 -12.06 -12.78
C LYS A 280 -6.23 -11.16 -12.09
N LYS A 281 -7.38 -10.95 -12.73
CA LYS A 281 -8.45 -10.07 -12.21
C LYS A 281 -8.95 -10.49 -10.83
N GLU A 282 -9.08 -11.78 -10.60
CA GLU A 282 -9.67 -12.39 -9.41
C GLU A 282 -8.79 -12.19 -8.17
N ASP A 283 -7.48 -12.18 -8.37
CA ASP A 283 -6.48 -12.14 -7.30
C ASP A 283 -6.02 -10.72 -6.97
N ARG A 284 -6.77 -9.70 -7.40
CA ARG A 284 -6.45 -8.27 -7.19
C ARG A 284 -7.44 -7.56 -6.29
N ILE A 285 -6.95 -6.55 -5.59
CA ILE A 285 -7.83 -5.57 -4.93
C ILE A 285 -8.76 -4.92 -5.97
N PRO A 286 -9.96 -4.45 -5.55
CA PRO A 286 -11.01 -4.08 -6.51
C PRO A 286 -10.71 -2.88 -7.39
N ASN A 287 -9.70 -2.06 -7.09
CA ASN A 287 -9.60 -0.70 -7.58
C ASN A 287 -8.33 -0.37 -8.39
N THR A 288 -7.47 -1.34 -8.73
CA THR A 288 -6.16 -1.05 -9.34
C THR A 288 -5.92 -1.88 -10.59
N ILE A 289 -5.36 -1.24 -11.62
CA ILE A 289 -4.90 -1.84 -12.89
C ILE A 289 -3.48 -1.35 -13.14
N LEU A 290 -2.58 -2.25 -13.52
CA LEU A 290 -1.30 -1.92 -14.15
C LEU A 290 -1.33 -2.47 -15.58
N ALA A 291 -1.49 -1.57 -16.54
CA ALA A 291 -1.50 -1.90 -17.95
C ALA A 291 -0.18 -1.51 -18.62
N SER A 292 0.14 -2.19 -19.71
CA SER A 292 1.20 -1.81 -20.66
C SER A 292 0.59 -1.64 -22.04
N ILE A 293 0.91 -0.54 -22.70
CA ILE A 293 0.38 -0.17 -24.03
C ILE A 293 1.56 -0.01 -24.98
N LYS A 294 1.92 -1.07 -25.70
CA LYS A 294 3.09 -1.09 -26.59
C LYS A 294 3.05 0.07 -27.59
N GLY A 295 4.20 0.71 -27.77
CA GLY A 295 4.36 1.86 -28.66
C GLY A 295 3.87 3.20 -28.12
N VAL A 296 3.50 3.23 -26.81
CA VAL A 296 3.09 4.46 -26.12
C VAL A 296 4.01 4.65 -24.93
N GLU A 297 4.73 5.73 -24.90
CA GLU A 297 5.52 6.09 -23.73
C GLU A 297 4.60 6.54 -22.58
N GLY A 298 4.85 5.98 -21.38
CA GLY A 298 3.97 6.18 -20.23
C GLY A 298 3.80 7.65 -19.83
N GLU A 299 4.88 8.42 -19.79
CA GLU A 299 4.82 9.85 -19.44
C GLU A 299 4.04 10.67 -20.47
N ALA A 300 4.23 10.40 -21.75
CA ALA A 300 3.47 11.05 -22.82
C ALA A 300 1.97 10.77 -22.69
N MET A 301 1.60 9.54 -22.30
CA MET A 301 0.21 9.18 -21.97
C MET A 301 -0.29 10.00 -20.79
N LEU A 302 0.48 10.13 -19.71
CA LEU A 302 0.09 10.93 -18.54
C LEU A 302 -0.16 12.39 -18.89
N TRP A 303 0.65 13.00 -19.74
CA TRP A 303 0.45 14.36 -20.20
C TRP A 303 -0.87 14.55 -20.98
N ASP A 304 -1.18 13.61 -21.87
CA ASP A 304 -2.44 13.66 -22.61
C ASP A 304 -3.66 13.48 -21.71
N LEU A 305 -3.61 12.49 -20.79
CA LEU A 305 -4.69 12.24 -19.86
C LEU A 305 -4.90 13.43 -18.90
N ASN A 306 -3.82 14.02 -18.40
CA ASN A 306 -3.91 15.18 -17.50
C ASN A 306 -4.54 16.41 -18.16
N LYS A 307 -4.27 16.67 -19.44
CA LYS A 307 -4.92 17.75 -20.21
C LYS A 307 -6.43 17.58 -20.27
N ASN A 308 -6.91 16.34 -20.20
CA ASN A 308 -8.32 15.97 -20.25
C ASN A 308 -8.89 15.68 -18.84
N GLY A 309 -8.21 16.14 -17.77
CA GLY A 309 -8.69 16.02 -16.38
C GLY A 309 -8.59 14.62 -15.78
N ILE A 310 -7.82 13.70 -16.38
CA ILE A 310 -7.62 12.33 -15.89
C ILE A 310 -6.25 12.23 -15.24
N ALA A 311 -6.23 11.97 -13.93
CA ALA A 311 -4.99 11.73 -13.18
C ALA A 311 -4.66 10.23 -13.18
N ALA A 312 -3.52 9.87 -13.74
CA ALA A 312 -2.98 8.50 -13.76
C ALA A 312 -1.51 8.51 -13.30
N SER A 313 -0.83 7.36 -13.35
CA SER A 313 0.58 7.25 -12.97
C SER A 313 1.25 6.15 -13.80
N THR A 314 2.57 6.26 -14.00
CA THR A 314 3.40 5.18 -14.58
C THR A 314 3.85 4.13 -13.56
N GLY A 315 3.46 4.30 -12.27
CA GLY A 315 3.91 3.43 -11.17
C GLY A 315 5.12 4.00 -10.43
N SER A 316 6.12 4.49 -11.13
CA SER A 316 7.35 5.07 -10.58
C SER A 316 7.21 6.57 -10.24
N ALA A 317 6.20 6.96 -9.49
CA ALA A 317 5.93 8.37 -9.16
C ALA A 317 7.05 9.10 -8.35
N CYS A 318 8.11 8.41 -7.97
CA CYS A 318 9.25 8.97 -7.24
C CYS A 318 10.54 9.09 -8.08
N ALA A 319 10.55 8.62 -9.32
CA ALA A 319 11.71 8.65 -10.21
C ALA A 319 11.57 9.75 -11.28
N SER A 320 11.24 10.98 -10.86
CA SER A 320 10.89 12.09 -11.76
C SER A 320 12.09 12.77 -12.43
N GLU A 321 13.31 12.28 -12.24
CA GLU A 321 14.52 12.88 -12.88
C GLU A 321 15.25 11.93 -13.85
N ASP A 322 14.99 10.61 -13.79
CA ASP A 322 15.53 9.64 -14.73
C ASP A 322 14.37 8.86 -15.40
N LEU A 323 14.47 8.66 -16.72
CA LEU A 323 13.57 7.82 -17.54
C LEU A 323 13.72 6.33 -17.16
N GLU A 324 13.51 6.01 -15.88
CA GLU A 324 13.63 4.65 -15.39
C GLU A 324 12.37 3.83 -15.74
N SER A 325 12.61 2.63 -16.23
CA SER A 325 11.55 1.64 -16.47
C SER A 325 10.84 1.24 -15.16
N ASN A 326 9.55 0.88 -15.25
CA ASN A 326 8.78 0.47 -14.09
C ASN A 326 9.42 -0.73 -13.38
N PRO A 327 9.77 -0.64 -12.07
CA PRO A 327 10.49 -1.70 -11.35
C PRO A 327 9.73 -3.03 -11.30
N ILE A 328 8.39 -2.99 -11.25
CA ILE A 328 7.57 -4.20 -11.22
C ILE A 328 7.59 -4.88 -12.58
N MET A 329 7.49 -4.11 -13.66
CA MET A 329 7.61 -4.64 -15.02
C MET A 329 8.99 -5.30 -15.23
N ASN A 330 10.06 -4.71 -14.69
CA ASN A 330 11.38 -5.32 -14.70
C ASN A 330 11.43 -6.62 -13.88
N ALA A 331 10.84 -6.62 -12.69
CA ALA A 331 10.83 -7.77 -11.79
C ALA A 331 10.09 -8.99 -12.38
N ILE A 332 9.04 -8.76 -13.19
CA ILE A 332 8.31 -9.83 -13.90
C ILE A 332 8.99 -10.23 -15.21
N GLY A 333 10.13 -9.64 -15.56
CA GLY A 333 10.87 -9.95 -16.79
C GLY A 333 10.20 -9.41 -18.06
N ALA A 334 9.43 -8.34 -17.99
CA ALA A 334 8.86 -7.69 -19.16
C ALA A 334 9.97 -7.15 -20.08
N GLU A 335 9.73 -7.21 -21.41
CA GLU A 335 10.63 -6.57 -22.39
C GLU A 335 10.80 -5.09 -22.04
N ASN A 336 12.01 -4.54 -22.25
CA ASN A 336 12.31 -3.14 -21.94
C ASN A 336 11.27 -2.17 -22.53
N ASP A 337 10.84 -2.41 -23.76
CA ASP A 337 9.81 -1.59 -24.42
C ASP A 337 8.48 -1.57 -23.64
N LEU A 338 8.14 -2.66 -22.94
CA LEU A 338 6.91 -2.75 -22.15
C LEU A 338 7.06 -2.09 -20.78
N ALA A 339 8.26 -2.09 -20.22
CA ALA A 339 8.53 -1.49 -18.91
C ALA A 339 8.40 0.04 -18.91
N HIS A 340 8.66 0.70 -20.06
CA HIS A 340 8.48 2.15 -20.26
C HIS A 340 7.05 2.55 -20.63
N THR A 341 6.17 1.58 -20.93
CA THR A 341 4.79 1.82 -21.37
C THR A 341 3.76 1.57 -20.26
N ALA A 342 4.23 1.41 -19.04
CA ALA A 342 3.36 1.12 -17.89
C ALA A 342 2.41 2.29 -17.59
N LEU A 343 1.14 1.97 -17.39
CA LEU A 343 0.08 2.89 -16.99
C LEU A 343 -0.67 2.28 -15.80
N ARG A 344 -0.53 2.90 -14.62
CA ARG A 344 -1.30 2.53 -13.44
C ARG A 344 -2.55 3.38 -13.33
N LEU A 345 -3.70 2.72 -13.27
CA LEU A 345 -5.01 3.32 -13.04
C LEU A 345 -5.55 2.86 -11.69
N SER A 346 -6.00 3.80 -10.88
CA SER A 346 -6.53 3.53 -9.54
C SER A 346 -7.87 4.21 -9.36
N LEU A 347 -8.92 3.42 -9.16
CA LEU A 347 -10.27 3.89 -8.94
C LEU A 347 -10.52 4.15 -7.44
N SER A 348 -11.58 4.86 -7.17
CA SER A 348 -12.07 5.19 -5.82
C SER A 348 -13.58 4.96 -5.78
N ARG A 349 -14.13 4.75 -4.58
CA ARG A 349 -15.60 4.63 -4.40
C ARG A 349 -16.39 5.86 -4.84
N PHE A 350 -15.72 6.97 -5.11
CA PHE A 350 -16.33 8.18 -5.62
C PHE A 350 -16.36 8.26 -7.16
N ASN A 351 -15.73 7.31 -7.86
CA ASN A 351 -15.80 7.29 -9.32
C ASN A 351 -17.15 6.77 -9.83
N THR A 352 -17.62 7.40 -10.89
CA THR A 352 -18.88 7.08 -11.56
C THR A 352 -18.64 6.29 -12.85
N GLU A 353 -19.68 5.62 -13.34
CA GLU A 353 -19.61 4.90 -14.61
C GLU A 353 -19.33 5.82 -15.79
N SER A 354 -19.90 7.03 -15.81
CA SER A 354 -19.65 8.03 -16.84
C SER A 354 -18.21 8.52 -16.88
N GLU A 355 -17.55 8.63 -15.70
CA GLU A 355 -16.11 8.96 -15.65
C GLU A 355 -15.27 7.83 -16.22
N ILE A 356 -15.65 6.58 -16.00
CA ILE A 356 -14.94 5.42 -16.58
C ILE A 356 -15.14 5.38 -18.09
N ASP A 357 -16.34 5.63 -18.60
CA ASP A 357 -16.58 5.72 -20.05
C ASP A 357 -15.76 6.82 -20.70
N TYR A 358 -15.70 7.99 -20.06
CA TYR A 358 -14.87 9.10 -20.50
C TYR A 358 -13.37 8.73 -20.50
N ALA A 359 -12.90 8.09 -19.43
CA ALA A 359 -11.51 7.65 -19.35
C ALA A 359 -11.14 6.64 -20.44
N ILE A 360 -12.03 5.69 -20.76
CA ILE A 360 -11.86 4.74 -21.85
C ILE A 360 -11.71 5.47 -23.19
N GLU A 361 -12.58 6.45 -23.47
CA GLU A 361 -12.52 7.23 -24.69
C GLU A 361 -11.19 8.00 -24.83
N GLU A 362 -10.77 8.69 -23.78
CA GLU A 362 -9.54 9.49 -23.80
C GLU A 362 -8.27 8.63 -23.86
N ILE A 363 -8.22 7.48 -23.17
CA ILE A 363 -7.10 6.52 -23.29
C ILE A 363 -7.00 6.01 -24.74
N ASN A 364 -8.12 5.67 -25.38
CA ASN A 364 -8.13 5.26 -26.78
C ASN A 364 -7.63 6.36 -27.73
N LYS A 365 -8.08 7.60 -27.56
CA LYS A 365 -7.63 8.76 -28.37
C LYS A 365 -6.14 8.98 -28.21
N ALA A 366 -5.66 9.04 -26.97
CA ALA A 366 -4.24 9.25 -26.65
C ALA A 366 -3.37 8.11 -27.22
N THR A 367 -3.80 6.85 -27.08
CA THR A 367 -3.09 5.70 -27.63
C THR A 367 -2.95 5.82 -29.16
N LYS A 368 -4.02 6.10 -29.87
CA LYS A 368 -3.99 6.28 -31.35
C LYS A 368 -3.03 7.41 -31.76
N ARG A 369 -3.14 8.55 -31.10
CA ARG A 369 -2.31 9.71 -31.37
C ARG A 369 -0.82 9.43 -31.13
N LEU A 370 -0.49 8.86 -29.98
CA LEU A 370 0.92 8.59 -29.59
C LEU A 370 1.55 7.52 -30.48
N ARG A 371 0.82 6.46 -30.81
CA ARG A 371 1.31 5.43 -31.75
C ARG A 371 1.52 5.96 -33.17
N ALA A 372 0.73 6.92 -33.61
CA ALA A 372 0.89 7.54 -34.94
C ALA A 372 2.20 8.34 -35.08
N ILE A 373 2.78 8.80 -33.99
CA ILE A 373 4.05 9.56 -33.96
C ILE A 373 5.21 8.75 -33.38
N SER A 374 4.96 7.52 -32.94
CA SER A 374 5.99 6.64 -32.38
C SER A 374 6.96 6.19 -33.47
N SER A 375 8.25 6.29 -33.19
CA SER A 375 9.32 5.78 -34.07
C SER A 375 9.54 4.25 -33.91
N THR A 376 9.04 3.67 -32.83
CA THR A 376 9.27 2.27 -32.48
C THR A 376 8.05 1.37 -32.72
N TYR A 377 6.89 1.94 -33.09
CA TYR A 377 5.64 1.23 -33.30
C TYR A 377 5.12 1.39 -34.73
N ALA A 378 4.99 0.28 -35.45
CA ALA A 378 4.40 0.27 -36.78
C ALA A 378 2.87 0.44 -36.69
N TYR A 379 2.40 1.69 -36.63
CA TYR A 379 0.99 2.03 -36.51
C TYR A 379 0.20 1.64 -37.75
N ASN A 380 -0.81 0.79 -37.59
CA ASN A 380 -1.78 0.47 -38.62
C ASN A 380 -3.20 0.87 -38.15
N PRO A 381 -3.81 1.92 -38.75
CA PRO A 381 -5.14 2.39 -38.35
C PRO A 381 -6.23 1.35 -38.52
N ASN A 382 -6.06 0.33 -39.39
CA ASN A 382 -7.03 -0.74 -39.58
C ASN A 382 -7.15 -1.70 -38.40
N ASN A 383 -6.17 -1.72 -37.49
CA ASN A 383 -6.22 -2.53 -36.27
C ASN A 383 -7.16 -1.94 -35.20
N TYR A 384 -7.72 -0.76 -35.43
CA TYR A 384 -8.61 -0.05 -34.48
C TYR A 384 -10.07 0.00 -34.95
N LYS A 385 -10.51 -1.00 -35.67
CA LYS A 385 -11.95 -1.18 -35.97
C LYS A 385 -12.63 -1.57 -34.67
N GLY A 386 -13.25 -0.56 -34.01
CA GLY A 386 -14.02 -0.64 -32.77
C GLY A 386 -15.30 -1.39 -32.88
#